data_6ff9c37ce3dd553c740522b6b64c4fa7
#
_entry.id   6ff9c37ce3dd553c740522b6b64c4fa7
#
_cell.length_a   1.000
_cell.length_b   1.000
_cell.length_c   1.000
_cell.angle_alpha   90.00
_cell.angle_beta   90.00
_cell.angle_gamma   90.00
#
_symmetry.space_group_name_H-M   'P 1'
#
loop_
_entity.id
_entity.type
_entity.pdbx_description
1 polymer ?
#
loop_
_entity_poly.entity_id
_entity_poly.type
_entity_poly.pdbx_seq_one_letter_code
_entity_poly.pdbx_strand_id
1 'polypeptide(L)'
;GEVFRKLGRYQEAIIQFNIANSPTSKAKILECLYETGNYTRFNEELNLLIETDKKNIRIAAISAFIAHQLKQEDPYPFCKNPIDFFHVSNLTNYIINVSEFVDDIILEAERENALWEPENTATVAGFQTRDNIFQAGSNCADLGKIIEKEINSYRSKFAPENCLFIKSWP
;
A
#
# COMPACT_ATOMS: atom_id res chain seq x y z
N GLY A 1 -2.81 20.07 -6.18
CA GLY A 1 -2.92 19.75 -4.76
C GLY A 1 -1.58 19.39 -4.14
N GLU A 2 -0.87 18.41 -4.69
CA GLU A 2 0.40 17.89 -4.11
C GLU A 2 1.49 18.97 -3.95
N VAL A 3 1.66 19.85 -4.92
CA VAL A 3 2.65 20.94 -4.82
C VAL A 3 2.33 21.85 -3.62
N PHE A 4 1.08 22.24 -3.47
CA PHE A 4 0.64 23.08 -2.33
C PHE A 4 0.84 22.34 -0.99
N ARG A 5 0.50 21.05 -0.93
CA ARG A 5 0.69 20.24 0.26
C ARG A 5 2.16 20.16 0.68
N LYS A 6 3.07 19.89 -0.26
CA LYS A 6 4.53 19.86 -0.01
C LYS A 6 5.09 21.21 0.45
N LEU A 7 4.46 22.31 0.07
CA LEU A 7 4.81 23.66 0.51
C LEU A 7 4.13 24.07 1.84
N GLY A 8 3.40 23.19 2.50
CA GLY A 8 2.65 23.48 3.71
C GLY A 8 1.41 24.36 3.52
N ARG A 9 1.02 24.63 2.25
CA ARG A 9 -0.15 25.44 1.89
C ARG A 9 -1.41 24.58 1.84
N TYR A 10 -1.77 24.02 2.98
CA TYR A 10 -2.79 22.96 3.10
C TYR A 10 -4.19 23.41 2.65
N GLN A 11 -4.60 24.65 2.91
CA GLN A 11 -5.94 25.13 2.48
C GLN A 11 -6.06 25.18 0.96
N GLU A 12 -5.03 25.62 0.27
CA GLU A 12 -4.99 25.64 -1.19
C GLU A 12 -4.89 24.24 -1.77
N ALA A 13 -4.15 23.33 -1.09
CA ALA A 13 -4.10 21.93 -1.43
C ALA A 13 -5.50 21.30 -1.37
N ILE A 14 -6.25 21.53 -0.30
CA ILE A 14 -7.64 21.04 -0.12
C ILE A 14 -8.54 21.51 -1.26
N ILE A 15 -8.48 22.80 -1.65
CA ILE A 15 -9.26 23.31 -2.77
C ILE A 15 -8.96 22.52 -4.06
N GLN A 16 -7.69 22.31 -4.36
CA GLN A 16 -7.29 21.57 -5.57
C GLN A 16 -7.68 20.08 -5.50
N PHE A 17 -7.58 19.46 -4.34
CA PHE A 17 -8.00 18.08 -4.14
C PHE A 17 -9.52 17.91 -4.25
N ASN A 18 -10.31 18.88 -3.79
CA ASN A 18 -11.76 18.89 -3.99
C ASN A 18 -12.14 18.99 -5.47
N ILE A 19 -11.46 19.83 -6.24
CA ILE A 19 -11.67 19.93 -7.69
C ILE A 19 -11.36 18.59 -8.37
N ALA A 20 -10.26 17.93 -7.99
CA ALA A 20 -9.85 16.66 -8.57
C ALA A 20 -10.82 15.51 -8.24
N ASN A 21 -11.46 15.53 -7.07
CA ASN A 21 -12.47 14.57 -6.57
C ASN A 21 -12.18 13.09 -6.89
N SER A 22 -10.92 12.69 -6.82
CA SER A 22 -10.48 11.31 -7.04
C SER A 22 -10.38 10.53 -5.71
N PRO A 23 -10.36 9.19 -5.72
CA PRO A 23 -10.14 8.40 -4.51
C PRO A 23 -8.85 8.79 -3.76
N THR A 24 -7.81 9.16 -4.50
CA THR A 24 -6.56 9.65 -3.91
C THR A 24 -6.71 11.03 -3.30
N SER A 25 -7.40 11.96 -3.97
CA SER A 25 -7.57 13.32 -3.48
C SER A 25 -8.41 13.39 -2.21
N LYS A 26 -9.40 12.52 -2.04
CA LYS A 26 -10.19 12.40 -0.81
C LYS A 26 -9.31 12.06 0.40
N ALA A 27 -8.42 11.07 0.28
CA ALA A 27 -7.47 10.74 1.33
C ALA A 27 -6.51 11.91 1.62
N LYS A 28 -6.04 12.62 0.57
CA LYS A 28 -5.16 13.78 0.71
C LYS A 28 -5.82 14.98 1.40
N ILE A 29 -7.12 15.15 1.28
CA ILE A 29 -7.90 16.14 2.06
C ILE A 29 -7.82 15.78 3.55
N LEU A 30 -8.04 14.52 3.90
CA LEU A 30 -7.94 14.07 5.29
C LEU A 30 -6.53 14.27 5.86
N GLU A 31 -5.47 13.96 5.09
CA GLU A 31 -4.09 14.25 5.48
C GLU A 31 -3.89 15.75 5.77
N CYS A 32 -4.34 16.63 4.87
CA CYS A 32 -4.22 18.08 5.05
C CYS A 32 -4.97 18.59 6.28
N LEU A 33 -6.14 18.03 6.55
CA LEU A 33 -6.94 18.40 7.73
C LEU A 33 -6.27 17.97 9.04
N TYR A 34 -5.67 16.79 9.04
CA TYR A 34 -4.89 16.29 10.17
C TYR A 34 -3.65 17.17 10.44
N GLU A 35 -2.86 17.46 9.41
CA GLU A 35 -1.64 18.29 9.51
C GLU A 35 -1.93 19.71 10.02
N THR A 36 -3.13 20.23 9.74
CA THR A 36 -3.57 21.54 10.24
C THR A 36 -4.25 21.50 11.62
N GLY A 37 -4.38 20.31 12.23
CA GLY A 37 -5.08 20.14 13.51
C GLY A 37 -6.59 20.38 13.43
N ASN A 38 -7.16 20.40 12.23
CA ASN A 38 -8.60 20.63 12.05
C ASN A 38 -9.39 19.31 12.20
N TYR A 39 -9.35 18.75 13.39
CA TYR A 39 -9.97 17.45 13.70
C TYR A 39 -11.49 17.43 13.57
N THR A 40 -12.15 18.57 13.79
CA THR A 40 -13.61 18.69 13.62
C THR A 40 -13.98 18.40 12.18
N ARG A 41 -13.39 19.15 11.25
CA ARG A 41 -13.65 18.96 9.81
C ARG A 41 -13.13 17.62 9.30
N PHE A 42 -12.01 17.12 9.85
CA PHE A 42 -11.53 15.78 9.55
C PHE A 42 -12.59 14.71 9.83
N ASN A 43 -13.22 14.76 11.01
CA ASN A 43 -14.24 13.79 11.41
C ASN A 43 -15.52 13.93 10.56
N GLU A 44 -15.93 15.14 10.21
CA GLU A 44 -17.07 15.38 9.31
C GLU A 44 -16.83 14.76 7.93
N GLU A 45 -15.68 15.04 7.32
CA GLU A 45 -15.31 14.49 6.01
C GLU A 45 -15.15 12.94 6.07
N LEU A 46 -14.53 12.41 7.13
CA LEU A 46 -14.38 10.98 7.30
C LEU A 46 -15.73 10.28 7.45
N ASN A 47 -16.67 10.83 8.23
CA ASN A 47 -18.02 10.28 8.38
C ASN A 47 -18.77 10.23 7.04
N LEU A 48 -18.66 11.28 6.22
CA LEU A 48 -19.22 11.26 4.87
C LEU A 48 -18.61 10.15 4.01
N LEU A 49 -17.29 9.95 4.11
CA LEU A 49 -16.57 8.94 3.33
C LEU A 49 -16.85 7.50 3.83
N ILE A 50 -17.14 7.31 5.11
CA ILE A 50 -17.62 6.03 5.65
C ILE A 50 -18.90 5.59 4.94
N GLU A 51 -19.78 6.50 4.59
CA GLU A 51 -21.02 6.17 3.89
C GLU A 51 -20.84 6.04 2.36
N THR A 52 -19.99 6.88 1.77
CA THR A 52 -19.91 7.04 0.31
C THR A 52 -18.76 6.32 -0.37
N ASP A 53 -17.71 5.93 0.37
CA ASP A 53 -16.47 5.37 -0.21
C ASP A 53 -15.80 4.32 0.70
N LYS A 54 -16.55 3.32 1.14
CA LYS A 54 -16.13 2.29 2.13
C LYS A 54 -14.93 1.44 1.72
N LYS A 55 -14.57 1.40 0.45
CA LYS A 55 -13.52 0.52 -0.09
C LYS A 55 -12.23 1.24 -0.44
N ASN A 56 -12.10 2.49 -0.07
CA ASN A 56 -10.92 3.27 -0.39
C ASN A 56 -9.78 2.96 0.57
N ILE A 57 -8.82 2.18 0.11
CA ILE A 57 -7.67 1.75 0.92
C ILE A 57 -6.81 2.91 1.44
N ARG A 58 -6.78 4.05 0.71
CA ARG A 58 -6.02 5.23 1.15
C ARG A 58 -6.71 5.94 2.31
N ILE A 59 -8.04 6.00 2.28
CA ILE A 59 -8.82 6.52 3.40
C ILE A 59 -8.67 5.59 4.60
N ALA A 60 -8.75 4.27 4.38
CA ALA A 60 -8.52 3.27 5.43
C ALA A 60 -7.17 3.47 6.12
N ALA A 61 -6.10 3.65 5.35
CA ALA A 61 -4.76 3.84 5.88
C ALA A 61 -4.64 5.13 6.72
N ILE A 62 -5.15 6.26 6.24
CA ILE A 62 -5.07 7.53 6.99
C ILE A 62 -5.99 7.50 8.22
N SER A 63 -7.18 6.91 8.14
CA SER A 63 -8.09 6.76 9.27
C SER A 63 -7.48 5.92 10.38
N ALA A 64 -6.97 4.73 10.05
CA ALA A 64 -6.30 3.84 11.00
C ALA A 64 -5.07 4.50 11.65
N PHE A 65 -4.24 5.20 10.86
CA PHE A 65 -3.08 5.91 11.38
C PHE A 65 -3.49 6.99 12.40
N ILE A 66 -4.47 7.83 12.07
CA ILE A 66 -4.92 8.92 12.94
C ILE A 66 -5.62 8.37 14.18
N ALA A 67 -6.45 7.35 14.05
CA ALA A 67 -7.08 6.68 15.19
C ALA A 67 -6.02 6.15 16.17
N HIS A 68 -4.95 5.54 15.66
CA HIS A 68 -3.82 5.10 16.48
C HIS A 68 -3.11 6.27 17.17
N GLN A 69 -2.81 7.37 16.47
CA GLN A 69 -2.17 8.56 17.05
C GLN A 69 -3.01 9.20 18.15
N LEU A 70 -4.31 9.24 17.97
CA LEU A 70 -5.26 9.82 18.93
C LEU A 70 -5.72 8.83 20.00
N LYS A 71 -5.24 7.57 19.97
CA LYS A 71 -5.61 6.49 20.89
C LYS A 71 -7.12 6.27 20.96
N GLN A 72 -7.77 6.24 19.82
CA GLN A 72 -9.20 6.00 19.66
C GLN A 72 -9.47 4.83 18.71
N GLU A 73 -10.70 4.30 18.71
CA GLU A 73 -11.09 3.28 17.74
C GLU A 73 -11.18 3.87 16.34
N ASP A 74 -10.70 3.12 15.33
CA ASP A 74 -10.82 3.52 13.92
C ASP A 74 -12.29 3.38 13.48
N PRO A 75 -12.97 4.48 13.10
CA PRO A 75 -14.36 4.44 12.68
C PRO A 75 -14.54 3.92 11.25
N TYR A 76 -13.47 3.85 10.45
CA TYR A 76 -13.58 3.46 9.05
C TYR A 76 -13.66 1.92 8.93
N PRO A 77 -14.72 1.36 8.29
CA PRO A 77 -15.07 -0.05 8.41
C PRO A 77 -14.25 -1.00 7.51
N PHE A 78 -13.12 -0.55 6.96
CA PHE A 78 -12.34 -1.33 6.00
C PHE A 78 -11.60 -2.49 6.65
N CYS A 79 -10.87 -2.23 7.74
CA CYS A 79 -10.12 -3.24 8.49
C CYS A 79 -9.91 -2.76 9.93
N LYS A 80 -10.60 -3.36 10.88
CA LYS A 80 -10.53 -2.94 12.30
C LYS A 80 -9.15 -3.12 12.92
N ASN A 81 -8.47 -4.20 12.58
CA ASN A 81 -7.20 -4.63 13.15
C ASN A 81 -6.22 -5.03 12.05
N PRO A 82 -5.57 -4.09 11.35
CA PRO A 82 -4.65 -4.42 10.25
C PRO A 82 -3.52 -5.37 10.64
N ILE A 83 -3.10 -5.34 11.92
CA ILE A 83 -2.01 -6.19 12.43
C ILE A 83 -2.39 -7.67 12.41
N ASP A 84 -3.67 -8.02 12.57
CA ASP A 84 -4.13 -9.42 12.55
C ASP A 84 -3.95 -10.07 11.18
N PHE A 85 -3.79 -9.25 10.13
CA PHE A 85 -3.56 -9.69 8.75
C PHE A 85 -2.09 -9.75 8.37
N PHE A 86 -1.17 -9.67 9.31
CA PHE A 86 0.23 -9.92 9.05
C PHE A 86 0.45 -11.40 8.72
N HIS A 87 1.22 -11.63 7.68
CA HIS A 87 1.69 -12.95 7.28
C HIS A 87 3.19 -12.85 7.00
N VAL A 88 3.95 -13.69 7.68
CA VAL A 88 5.40 -13.79 7.51
C VAL A 88 5.72 -15.21 7.11
N SER A 89 6.51 -15.38 6.07
CA SER A 89 7.02 -16.67 5.62
C SER A 89 8.52 -16.57 5.38
N ASN A 90 9.16 -17.72 5.21
CA ASN A 90 10.61 -17.81 5.02
C ASN A 90 10.90 -18.64 3.77
N LEU A 91 11.88 -18.23 2.97
CA LEU A 91 12.33 -18.96 1.79
C LEU A 91 12.82 -20.38 2.10
N THR A 92 13.30 -20.64 3.33
CA THR A 92 13.67 -21.98 3.79
C THR A 92 12.52 -22.99 3.74
N ASN A 93 11.27 -22.55 3.69
CA ASN A 93 10.11 -23.43 3.51
C ASN A 93 10.02 -24.01 2.09
N TYR A 94 10.75 -23.43 1.12
CA TYR A 94 10.67 -23.76 -0.30
C TYR A 94 12.02 -24.13 -0.90
N ILE A 95 13.10 -23.58 -0.38
CA ILE A 95 14.44 -23.65 -0.93
C ILE A 95 15.40 -24.19 0.13
N ILE A 96 16.15 -25.23 -0.21
CA ILE A 96 17.13 -25.87 0.71
C ILE A 96 18.36 -24.97 0.89
N ASN A 97 18.93 -24.47 -0.22
CA ASN A 97 20.10 -23.58 -0.20
C ASN A 97 19.67 -22.14 -0.51
N VAL A 98 19.11 -21.44 0.50
CA VAL A 98 18.58 -20.09 0.33
C VAL A 98 19.66 -19.08 -0.07
N SER A 99 20.88 -19.21 0.46
CA SER A 99 21.97 -18.27 0.14
C SER A 99 22.30 -18.30 -1.35
N GLU A 100 22.55 -19.49 -1.90
CA GLU A 100 22.84 -19.67 -3.31
C GLU A 100 21.69 -19.19 -4.20
N PHE A 101 20.46 -19.52 -3.83
CA PHE A 101 19.28 -19.07 -4.55
C PHE A 101 19.14 -17.55 -4.58
N VAL A 102 19.43 -16.87 -3.47
CA VAL A 102 19.40 -15.39 -3.39
C VAL A 102 20.51 -14.78 -4.22
N ASP A 103 21.73 -15.35 -4.16
CA ASP A 103 22.87 -14.89 -4.94
C ASP A 103 22.59 -15.01 -6.45
N ASP A 104 21.99 -16.12 -6.88
CA ASP A 104 21.57 -16.33 -8.27
C ASP A 104 20.52 -15.33 -8.73
N ILE A 105 19.51 -15.03 -7.90
CA ILE A 105 18.50 -14.00 -8.20
C ILE A 105 19.13 -12.62 -8.35
N ILE A 106 20.08 -12.27 -7.48
CA ILE A 106 20.81 -11.00 -7.57
C ILE A 106 21.58 -10.93 -8.89
N LEU A 107 22.31 -11.99 -9.25
CA LEU A 107 23.05 -12.05 -10.50
C LEU A 107 22.14 -11.97 -11.74
N GLU A 108 20.95 -12.59 -11.70
CA GLU A 108 19.95 -12.46 -12.76
C GLU A 108 19.44 -11.01 -12.87
N ALA A 109 19.09 -10.41 -11.73
CA ALA A 109 18.58 -9.03 -11.70
C ALA A 109 19.63 -8.00 -12.17
N GLU A 110 20.91 -8.20 -11.87
CA GLU A 110 22.01 -7.34 -12.31
C GLU A 110 22.26 -7.39 -13.84
N ARG A 111 21.85 -8.47 -14.50
CA ARG A 111 21.94 -8.60 -15.97
C ARG A 111 20.79 -7.89 -16.68
N GLU A 112 19.72 -7.56 -15.96
CA GLU A 112 18.57 -6.90 -16.54
C GLU A 112 18.85 -5.42 -16.81
N ASN A 113 18.20 -4.89 -17.83
CA ASN A 113 18.28 -3.48 -18.16
C ASN A 113 17.49 -2.65 -17.14
N ALA A 114 18.18 -2.08 -16.17
CA ALA A 114 17.60 -1.29 -15.10
C ALA A 114 17.89 0.20 -15.26
N LEU A 115 16.94 1.04 -14.88
CA LEU A 115 17.07 2.49 -14.86
C LEU A 115 17.20 2.98 -13.42
N TRP A 116 18.10 3.94 -13.21
CA TRP A 116 18.19 4.67 -11.96
C TRP A 116 17.04 5.67 -11.85
N GLU A 117 16.28 5.61 -10.75
CA GLU A 117 15.17 6.53 -10.43
C GLU A 117 14.31 6.92 -11.65
N PRO A 118 13.68 5.96 -12.36
CA PRO A 118 12.92 6.29 -13.55
C PRO A 118 11.74 7.21 -13.19
N GLU A 119 11.49 8.19 -14.05
CA GLU A 119 10.43 9.17 -13.87
C GLU A 119 9.06 8.52 -13.72
N ASN A 120 8.20 9.10 -12.87
CA ASN A 120 6.85 8.65 -12.59
C ASN A 120 6.72 7.26 -11.94
N THR A 121 7.76 6.80 -11.28
CA THR A 121 7.75 5.55 -10.50
C THR A 121 7.86 5.81 -9.00
N ALA A 122 7.67 4.74 -8.21
CA ALA A 122 7.85 4.81 -6.76
C ALA A 122 9.31 4.62 -6.32
N THR A 123 10.21 4.35 -7.25
CA THR A 123 11.62 4.07 -6.96
C THR A 123 12.37 5.35 -6.63
N VAL A 124 12.94 5.41 -5.43
CA VAL A 124 13.77 6.52 -4.94
C VAL A 124 15.11 5.96 -4.49
N ALA A 125 16.21 6.59 -4.92
CA ALA A 125 17.58 6.16 -4.65
C ALA A 125 17.83 4.68 -4.98
N GLY A 126 17.31 4.21 -6.13
CA GLY A 126 17.41 2.82 -6.53
C GLY A 126 17.23 2.59 -8.03
N PHE A 127 17.48 1.36 -8.44
CA PHE A 127 17.26 0.89 -9.80
C PHE A 127 15.92 0.21 -9.95
N GLN A 128 15.31 0.32 -11.12
CA GLN A 128 14.11 -0.42 -11.50
C GLN A 128 14.32 -1.07 -12.86
N THR A 129 14.03 -2.37 -12.97
CA THR A 129 14.01 -3.09 -14.25
C THR A 129 12.83 -2.61 -15.10
N ARG A 130 13.01 -2.60 -16.42
CA ARG A 130 11.93 -2.23 -17.35
C ARG A 130 10.95 -3.36 -17.58
N ASP A 131 11.48 -4.58 -17.60
CA ASP A 131 10.76 -5.77 -18.01
C ASP A 131 10.43 -6.66 -16.81
N ASN A 132 9.53 -7.62 -17.03
CA ASN A 132 9.21 -8.62 -16.04
C ASN A 132 10.39 -9.59 -15.86
N ILE A 133 11.01 -9.58 -14.69
CA ILE A 133 12.12 -10.46 -14.35
C ILE A 133 11.70 -11.92 -14.13
N PHE A 134 10.41 -12.20 -13.98
CA PHE A 134 9.88 -13.56 -13.75
C PHE A 134 9.70 -14.34 -15.05
N GLN A 135 10.74 -14.38 -15.88
CA GLN A 135 10.71 -15.12 -17.14
C GLN A 135 10.92 -16.62 -16.91
N ALA A 136 10.25 -17.44 -17.73
CA ALA A 136 10.31 -18.88 -17.59
C ALA A 136 11.76 -19.44 -17.67
N GLY A 137 12.11 -20.33 -16.74
CA GLY A 137 13.42 -20.98 -16.72
C GLY A 137 14.51 -20.23 -15.94
N SER A 138 14.16 -19.16 -15.23
CA SER A 138 15.07 -18.40 -14.37
C SER A 138 14.80 -18.65 -12.88
N ASN A 139 15.78 -18.34 -12.01
CA ASN A 139 15.58 -18.36 -10.56
C ASN A 139 14.56 -17.28 -10.12
N CYS A 140 14.50 -16.16 -10.82
CA CYS A 140 13.45 -15.15 -10.62
C CYS A 140 12.05 -15.70 -10.91
N ALA A 141 11.87 -16.56 -11.93
CA ALA A 141 10.60 -17.25 -12.18
C ALA A 141 10.22 -18.20 -11.05
N ASP A 142 11.18 -18.90 -10.46
CA ASP A 142 10.91 -19.76 -9.32
C ASP A 142 10.55 -18.97 -8.06
N LEU A 143 11.19 -17.82 -7.83
CA LEU A 143 10.75 -16.86 -6.81
C LEU A 143 9.31 -16.39 -7.07
N GLY A 144 8.94 -16.09 -8.32
CA GLY A 144 7.58 -15.72 -8.70
C GLY A 144 6.56 -16.80 -8.32
N LYS A 145 6.86 -18.07 -8.57
CA LYS A 145 6.00 -19.20 -8.16
C LYS A 145 5.88 -19.32 -6.63
N ILE A 146 6.96 -19.05 -5.90
CA ILE A 146 6.94 -19.04 -4.42
C ILE A 146 6.04 -17.92 -3.92
N ILE A 147 6.17 -16.71 -4.47
CA ILE A 147 5.31 -15.55 -4.14
C ILE A 147 3.84 -15.89 -4.42
N GLU A 148 3.53 -16.49 -5.56
CA GLU A 148 2.17 -16.91 -5.89
C GLU A 148 1.60 -17.92 -4.87
N LYS A 149 2.39 -18.90 -4.45
CA LYS A 149 1.99 -19.85 -3.41
C LYS A 149 1.71 -19.16 -2.08
N GLU A 150 2.56 -18.21 -1.69
CA GLU A 150 2.38 -17.44 -0.45
C GLU A 150 1.12 -16.56 -0.51
N ILE A 151 0.85 -15.91 -1.65
CA ILE A 151 -0.38 -15.14 -1.88
C ILE A 151 -1.60 -16.05 -1.74
N ASN A 152 -1.58 -17.23 -2.33
CA ASN A 152 -2.69 -18.19 -2.25
C ASN A 152 -2.86 -18.75 -0.83
N SER A 153 -1.77 -18.99 -0.11
CA SER A 153 -1.78 -19.38 1.31
C SER A 153 -2.38 -18.28 2.18
N TYR A 154 -1.97 -17.04 1.97
CA TYR A 154 -2.50 -15.85 2.63
C TYR A 154 -4.02 -15.74 2.41
N ARG A 155 -4.46 -15.82 1.16
CA ARG A 155 -5.88 -15.79 0.80
C ARG A 155 -6.69 -16.88 1.51
N SER A 156 -6.18 -18.10 1.50
CA SER A 156 -6.84 -19.25 2.13
C SER A 156 -6.94 -19.08 3.65
N LYS A 157 -5.87 -18.57 4.28
CA LYS A 157 -5.81 -18.33 5.72
C LYS A 157 -6.87 -17.30 6.17
N PHE A 158 -7.03 -16.22 5.41
CA PHE A 158 -7.89 -15.10 5.79
C PHE A 158 -9.26 -15.09 5.09
N ALA A 159 -9.53 -16.04 4.17
CA ALA A 159 -10.83 -16.14 3.49
C ALA A 159 -12.06 -16.16 4.42
N PRO A 160 -12.01 -16.77 5.63
CA PRO A 160 -13.13 -16.75 6.54
C PRO A 160 -13.41 -15.39 7.19
N GLU A 161 -12.45 -14.45 7.11
CA GLU A 161 -12.57 -13.15 7.79
C GLU A 161 -13.63 -12.27 7.12
N ASN A 162 -14.52 -11.74 7.96
CA ASN A 162 -15.62 -10.90 7.49
C ASN A 162 -15.26 -9.42 7.51
N CYS A 163 -14.25 -8.99 6.77
CA CYS A 163 -13.89 -7.58 6.65
C CYS A 163 -13.78 -7.13 5.18
N LEU A 164 -13.90 -5.83 4.96
CA LEU A 164 -13.85 -5.26 3.61
C LEU A 164 -12.47 -5.40 2.96
N PHE A 165 -11.40 -5.41 3.74
CA PHE A 165 -10.04 -5.65 3.26
C PHE A 165 -9.97 -6.97 2.49
N ILE A 166 -10.39 -8.08 3.11
CA ILE A 166 -10.37 -9.40 2.49
C ILE A 166 -11.37 -9.50 1.33
N LYS A 167 -12.59 -8.98 1.51
CA LYS A 167 -13.65 -9.02 0.47
C LYS A 167 -13.36 -8.15 -0.75
N SER A 168 -12.46 -7.18 -0.63
CA SER A 168 -12.07 -6.29 -1.74
C SER A 168 -10.86 -6.79 -2.51
N TRP A 169 -10.25 -7.88 -2.09
CA TRP A 169 -9.15 -8.51 -2.80
C TRP A 169 -9.66 -9.10 -4.13
N PRO A 170 -9.01 -8.79 -5.26
CA PRO A 170 -9.39 -9.29 -6.59
C PRO A 170 -9.22 -10.81 -6.76
#